data_b960a8ae2fcbbc548ea75d41ffd7e391
#
_entry.id   b960a8ae2fcbbc548ea75d41ffd7e391
#
_cell.length_a   1.000
_cell.length_b   1.000
_cell.length_c   1.000
_cell.angle_alpha   90.00
_cell.angle_beta   90.00
_cell.angle_gamma   90.00
#
_symmetry.space_group_name_H-M   'P 1'
#
loop_
_entity.id
_entity.type
_entity.pdbx_description
1 polymer ?
#
loop_
_entity_poly.entity_id
_entity_poly.type
_entity_poly.pdbx_seq_one_letter_code
_entity_poly.pdbx_strand_id
1 'polypeptide(L)'
;MNDRARDLQGRTNDGGMPAQGASAVGNRLHVCVGYSCNNNCVFCMEDDREARYARLRAQTPEDVRRMMTLDPDAREVMFTSGEPTLHPHLADYMRMARDLGFPTVGLITNGRRLAYKPYARELLEAGLNHVLVSIHGPNGKIHDMLTRSRGAFVQAVAGLANLAALRNEFPDLKVHTSYVVNALNVGYLREFFDAMRPLHVDQHVFNVMMPDGRGGADMDHLMARYRDVAAAFQAFVAGLDGDGRAKVFLLDIPYCTTTALPDPVRGYVERYFHYEPDGSTTFRQDAGAADGAIDADLLQASAIDGETVTYSKVAKGAHDAAMRVKRPECAACGFDDLCRGVFRQYVERWGWDEFVPVRPADPVP
;
A
#
# COMPACT_ATOMS: atom_id res chain seq x y z
N MET A 1 22.58 13.54 14.61
CA MET A 1 21.97 12.23 14.92
C MET A 1 21.17 12.44 16.18
N ASN A 2 19.87 12.51 16.05
CA ASN A 2 19.00 13.05 17.11
C ASN A 2 18.60 11.96 18.11
N ASP A 3 18.93 12.15 19.39
CA ASP A 3 18.53 11.25 20.50
C ASP A 3 17.02 11.04 20.61
N ARG A 4 16.20 11.93 20.04
CA ARG A 4 14.73 11.78 20.01
C ARG A 4 14.24 10.58 19.17
N ALA A 5 14.96 10.18 18.12
CA ALA A 5 14.61 8.98 17.35
C ALA A 5 14.86 7.68 18.14
N ARG A 6 15.83 7.71 19.09
CA ARG A 6 16.10 6.57 19.97
C ARG A 6 15.06 6.42 21.10
N ASP A 7 14.52 7.53 21.61
CA ASP A 7 13.53 7.50 22.69
C ASP A 7 12.17 6.94 22.23
N LEU A 8 11.82 7.11 20.95
CA LEU A 8 10.59 6.53 20.40
C LEU A 8 10.69 5.01 20.15
N GLN A 9 11.92 4.47 19.99
CA GLN A 9 12.15 3.04 19.91
C GLN A 9 12.08 2.35 21.29
N GLY A 10 12.21 3.08 22.38
CA GLY A 10 12.20 2.58 23.76
C GLY A 10 10.85 2.65 24.48
N ARG A 11 9.81 3.24 23.90
CA ARG A 11 8.46 3.20 24.48
C ARG A 11 7.78 1.88 24.17
N THR A 12 8.17 0.82 24.91
CA THR A 12 7.35 -0.37 25.06
C THR A 12 6.08 0.03 25.80
N ASN A 13 4.95 0.04 25.10
CA ASN A 13 3.64 0.11 25.75
C ASN A 13 3.48 -1.16 26.61
N ASP A 14 3.54 -1.05 27.92
CA ASP A 14 3.21 -2.08 28.90
C ASP A 14 1.72 -2.45 28.93
N GLY A 15 0.98 -2.12 27.94
CA GLY A 15 -0.40 -2.56 27.70
C GLY A 15 -0.46 -3.72 26.73
N GLY A 16 -0.18 -4.90 27.24
CA GLY A 16 -0.53 -6.28 26.84
C GLY A 16 -1.02 -6.58 25.43
N MET A 17 -0.42 -6.03 24.37
CA MET A 17 -0.48 -6.66 23.05
C MET A 17 0.72 -7.59 22.91
N PRO A 18 0.52 -8.85 22.49
CA PRO A 18 1.66 -9.68 22.12
C PRO A 18 2.43 -8.86 21.07
N ALA A 19 3.72 -8.67 21.31
CA ALA A 19 4.64 -8.29 20.27
C ALA A 19 4.48 -9.34 19.15
N GLN A 20 3.55 -9.11 18.26
CA GLN A 20 3.52 -9.84 16.99
C GLN A 20 4.83 -9.47 16.35
N GLY A 21 5.72 -10.48 16.31
CA GLY A 21 7.12 -10.35 16.08
C GLY A 21 7.43 -9.11 15.26
N ALA A 22 8.07 -8.15 15.90
CA ALA A 22 8.88 -7.21 15.18
C ALA A 22 9.89 -8.08 14.42
N SER A 23 9.48 -8.62 13.31
CA SER A 23 10.34 -9.00 12.22
C SER A 23 11.26 -7.81 12.11
N ALA A 24 12.54 -8.01 12.36
CA ALA A 24 13.55 -6.98 12.18
C ALA A 24 13.12 -6.22 10.94
N VAL A 25 12.76 -4.92 11.09
CA VAL A 25 12.13 -4.11 10.03
C VAL A 25 13.11 -4.15 8.87
N GLY A 26 12.91 -5.11 7.96
CA GLY A 26 13.72 -5.27 6.78
C GLY A 26 13.10 -4.44 5.67
N ASN A 27 13.93 -3.91 4.80
CA ASN A 27 13.47 -3.19 3.63
C ASN A 27 12.49 -4.03 2.83
N ARG A 28 11.35 -3.43 2.47
CA ARG A 28 10.37 -4.04 1.57
C ARG A 28 10.69 -3.63 0.14
N LEU A 29 10.75 -4.60 -0.74
CA LEU A 29 10.96 -4.41 -2.17
C LEU A 29 9.65 -4.66 -2.93
N HIS A 30 9.13 -3.65 -3.59
CA HIS A 30 8.02 -3.79 -4.53
C HIS A 30 8.58 -4.06 -5.94
N VAL A 31 8.21 -5.19 -6.52
CA VAL A 31 8.61 -5.60 -7.88
C VAL A 31 7.42 -5.45 -8.81
N CYS A 32 7.52 -4.52 -9.76
CA CYS A 32 6.51 -4.29 -10.77
C CYS A 32 6.62 -5.35 -11.88
N VAL A 33 5.70 -6.32 -11.89
CA VAL A 33 5.75 -7.46 -12.83
C VAL A 33 5.03 -7.24 -14.16
N GLY A 34 4.34 -6.10 -14.31
CA GLY A 34 3.67 -5.75 -15.57
C GLY A 34 2.52 -4.77 -15.35
N TYR A 35 1.91 -4.34 -16.45
CA TYR A 35 0.86 -3.32 -16.46
C TYR A 35 -0.54 -3.86 -16.77
N SER A 36 -0.65 -5.15 -17.09
CA SER A 36 -1.94 -5.81 -17.37
C SER A 36 -2.82 -5.84 -16.13
N CYS A 37 -4.09 -5.44 -16.25
CA CYS A 37 -5.03 -5.49 -15.15
C CYS A 37 -6.44 -5.83 -15.66
N ASN A 38 -7.14 -6.73 -14.97
CA ASN A 38 -8.54 -7.07 -15.24
C ASN A 38 -9.54 -6.18 -14.49
N ASN A 39 -9.09 -5.19 -13.70
CA ASN A 39 -9.86 -4.07 -13.19
C ASN A 39 -9.55 -2.79 -14.00
N ASN A 40 -10.40 -1.77 -13.87
CA ASN A 40 -10.23 -0.46 -14.48
C ASN A 40 -10.59 0.65 -13.49
N CYS A 41 -9.96 0.64 -12.31
CA CYS A 41 -10.31 1.49 -11.17
C CYS A 41 -10.30 2.98 -11.51
N VAL A 42 -11.31 3.72 -11.03
CA VAL A 42 -11.43 5.17 -11.25
C VAL A 42 -10.29 5.97 -10.59
N PHE A 43 -9.75 5.45 -9.49
CA PHE A 43 -8.70 6.08 -8.68
C PHE A 43 -7.31 5.45 -8.90
N CYS A 44 -7.11 4.73 -10.01
CA CYS A 44 -5.83 4.06 -10.26
C CYS A 44 -4.70 5.09 -10.31
N MET A 45 -3.65 4.86 -9.53
CA MET A 45 -2.44 5.68 -9.55
C MET A 45 -1.59 5.45 -10.81
N GLU A 46 -1.80 4.33 -11.49
CA GLU A 46 -1.24 4.11 -12.82
C GLU A 46 -2.12 4.80 -13.88
N ASP A 47 -1.56 5.02 -15.05
CA ASP A 47 -2.25 5.61 -16.19
C ASP A 47 -3.51 4.88 -16.61
N ASP A 48 -4.23 5.49 -17.53
CA ASP A 48 -5.35 4.90 -18.23
C ASP A 48 -5.00 3.52 -18.79
N ARG A 49 -6.02 2.66 -18.86
CA ARG A 49 -5.87 1.27 -19.32
C ARG A 49 -5.26 1.19 -20.72
N GLU A 50 -5.66 2.07 -21.65
CA GLU A 50 -5.15 2.07 -23.01
C GLU A 50 -3.68 2.50 -23.05
N ALA A 51 -3.30 3.52 -22.31
CA ALA A 51 -1.92 3.96 -22.18
C ALA A 51 -1.04 2.88 -21.55
N ARG A 52 -1.55 2.17 -20.53
CA ARG A 52 -0.86 1.01 -19.94
C ARG A 52 -0.64 -0.11 -20.95
N TYR A 53 -1.67 -0.50 -21.71
CA TYR A 53 -1.57 -1.56 -22.70
C TYR A 53 -0.62 -1.21 -23.85
N ALA A 54 -0.52 0.07 -24.21
CA ALA A 54 0.46 0.52 -25.21
C ALA A 54 1.92 0.33 -24.77
N ARG A 55 2.17 0.29 -23.46
CA ARG A 55 3.50 0.08 -22.86
C ARG A 55 3.78 -1.38 -22.50
N LEU A 56 2.84 -2.30 -22.78
CA LEU A 56 3.01 -3.70 -22.42
C LEU A 56 4.21 -4.31 -23.13
N ARG A 57 5.14 -4.82 -22.35
CA ARG A 57 6.19 -5.72 -22.75
C ARG A 57 6.12 -6.96 -21.86
N ALA A 58 6.28 -8.12 -22.47
CA ALA A 58 6.41 -9.35 -21.70
C ALA A 58 7.71 -9.29 -20.89
N GLN A 59 7.59 -9.34 -19.58
CA GLN A 59 8.75 -9.48 -18.72
C GLN A 59 9.16 -10.96 -18.65
N THR A 60 10.45 -11.21 -18.75
CA THR A 60 10.99 -12.56 -18.62
C THR A 60 11.30 -12.87 -17.16
N PRO A 61 11.45 -14.16 -16.78
CA PRO A 61 11.93 -14.51 -15.44
C PRO A 61 13.28 -13.88 -15.09
N GLU A 62 14.15 -13.67 -16.08
CA GLU A 62 15.44 -12.99 -15.88
C GLU A 62 15.26 -11.49 -15.54
N ASP A 63 14.33 -10.81 -16.20
CA ASP A 63 14.00 -9.41 -15.89
C ASP A 63 13.58 -9.28 -14.40
N VAL A 64 12.68 -10.17 -13.97
CA VAL A 64 12.18 -10.14 -12.59
C VAL A 64 13.26 -10.52 -11.58
N ARG A 65 14.14 -11.49 -11.93
CA ARG A 65 15.31 -11.82 -11.09
C ARG A 65 16.21 -10.60 -10.88
N ARG A 66 16.52 -9.87 -11.95
CA ARG A 66 17.35 -8.67 -11.88
C ARG A 66 16.71 -7.60 -11.00
N MET A 67 15.42 -7.35 -11.18
CA MET A 67 14.68 -6.41 -10.33
C MET A 67 14.74 -6.78 -8.84
N MET A 68 14.60 -8.07 -8.50
CA MET A 68 14.70 -8.55 -7.12
C MET A 68 16.12 -8.38 -6.51
N THR A 69 17.15 -8.34 -7.33
CA THR A 69 18.54 -8.21 -6.86
C THR A 69 19.04 -6.77 -6.76
N LEU A 70 18.25 -5.78 -7.20
CA LEU A 70 18.62 -4.37 -7.09
C LEU A 70 18.63 -3.83 -5.65
N ASP A 71 17.99 -4.52 -4.72
CA ASP A 71 17.98 -4.18 -3.31
C ASP A 71 18.46 -5.37 -2.45
N PRO A 72 19.77 -5.50 -2.22
CA PRO A 72 20.34 -6.63 -1.49
C PRO A 72 19.96 -6.65 0.00
N ASP A 73 19.52 -5.50 0.54
CA ASP A 73 19.11 -5.37 1.93
C ASP A 73 17.62 -5.72 2.15
N ALA A 74 16.87 -5.91 1.06
CA ALA A 74 15.46 -6.27 1.15
C ALA A 74 15.27 -7.64 1.80
N ARG A 75 14.29 -7.70 2.70
CA ARG A 75 13.88 -8.94 3.39
C ARG A 75 12.47 -9.38 3.01
N GLU A 76 11.70 -8.50 2.45
CA GLU A 76 10.37 -8.76 1.95
C GLU A 76 10.29 -8.36 0.47
N VAL A 77 9.76 -9.23 -0.37
CA VAL A 77 9.43 -8.91 -1.76
C VAL A 77 7.92 -8.92 -1.94
N MET A 78 7.37 -7.85 -2.54
CA MET A 78 5.95 -7.73 -2.88
C MET A 78 5.80 -7.61 -4.39
N PHE A 79 5.19 -8.60 -5.03
CA PHE A 79 4.85 -8.51 -6.45
C PHE A 79 3.62 -7.61 -6.64
N THR A 80 3.75 -6.62 -7.51
CA THR A 80 2.76 -5.54 -7.70
C THR A 80 2.74 -5.05 -9.15
N SER A 81 1.99 -3.96 -9.38
CA SER A 81 1.74 -3.28 -10.66
C SER A 81 0.78 -4.04 -11.58
N GLY A 82 -0.18 -3.30 -12.14
CA GLY A 82 -1.32 -3.90 -12.84
C GLY A 82 -2.08 -4.89 -11.94
N GLU A 83 -2.18 -6.13 -12.39
CA GLU A 83 -2.66 -7.27 -11.61
C GLU A 83 -1.68 -8.44 -11.78
N PRO A 84 -0.79 -8.67 -10.82
CA PRO A 84 0.27 -9.68 -10.95
C PRO A 84 -0.24 -11.10 -11.21
N THR A 85 -1.44 -11.46 -10.73
CA THR A 85 -2.00 -12.79 -10.95
C THR A 85 -2.34 -13.08 -12.42
N LEU A 86 -2.34 -12.08 -13.29
CA LEU A 86 -2.47 -12.27 -14.73
C LEU A 86 -1.16 -12.70 -15.39
N HIS A 87 -0.03 -12.53 -14.69
CA HIS A 87 1.27 -12.91 -15.25
C HIS A 87 1.42 -14.45 -15.25
N PRO A 88 1.78 -15.06 -16.39
CA PRO A 88 1.83 -16.52 -16.51
C PRO A 88 2.91 -17.17 -15.62
N HIS A 89 3.97 -16.44 -15.30
CA HIS A 89 5.11 -16.93 -14.52
C HIS A 89 5.10 -16.48 -13.06
N LEU A 90 3.97 -16.00 -12.52
CA LEU A 90 3.95 -15.46 -11.15
C LEU A 90 4.40 -16.50 -10.10
N ALA A 91 3.94 -17.76 -10.24
CA ALA A 91 4.36 -18.83 -9.32
C ALA A 91 5.88 -19.09 -9.40
N ASP A 92 6.46 -19.00 -10.59
CA ASP A 92 7.92 -19.16 -10.78
C ASP A 92 8.68 -18.01 -10.14
N TYR A 93 8.15 -16.78 -10.20
CA TYR A 93 8.74 -15.62 -9.50
C TYR A 93 8.72 -15.79 -7.99
N MET A 94 7.66 -16.36 -7.43
CA MET A 94 7.58 -16.65 -5.99
C MET A 94 8.59 -17.70 -5.56
N ARG A 95 8.73 -18.79 -6.32
CA ARG A 95 9.79 -19.80 -6.09
C ARG A 95 11.17 -19.17 -6.15
N MET A 96 11.43 -18.37 -7.19
CA MET A 96 12.68 -17.64 -7.36
C MET A 96 12.98 -16.71 -6.18
N ALA A 97 11.98 -16.00 -5.65
CA ALA A 97 12.14 -15.15 -4.48
C ALA A 97 12.54 -15.98 -3.23
N ARG A 98 11.95 -17.15 -3.04
CA ARG A 98 12.36 -18.08 -1.97
C ARG A 98 13.79 -18.56 -2.14
N ASP A 99 14.17 -18.92 -3.37
CA ASP A 99 15.53 -19.36 -3.71
C ASP A 99 16.57 -18.25 -3.49
N LEU A 100 16.19 -16.98 -3.70
CA LEU A 100 17.00 -15.81 -3.38
C LEU A 100 17.07 -15.49 -1.88
N GLY A 101 16.32 -16.22 -1.03
CA GLY A 101 16.38 -16.10 0.42
C GLY A 101 15.43 -15.07 1.03
N PHE A 102 14.41 -14.60 0.30
CA PHE A 102 13.39 -13.73 0.91
C PHE A 102 12.53 -14.51 1.91
N PRO A 103 12.54 -14.17 3.21
CA PRO A 103 11.66 -14.81 4.19
C PRO A 103 10.18 -14.45 3.99
N THR A 104 9.90 -13.28 3.44
CA THR A 104 8.55 -12.85 3.12
C THR A 104 8.40 -12.65 1.62
N VAL A 105 7.49 -13.44 1.03
CA VAL A 105 7.10 -13.35 -0.38
C VAL A 105 5.65 -12.93 -0.44
N GLY A 106 5.41 -11.74 -0.96
CA GLY A 106 4.13 -11.08 -0.90
C GLY A 106 3.51 -10.80 -2.27
N LEU A 107 2.22 -10.52 -2.24
CA LEU A 107 1.41 -10.22 -3.41
C LEU A 107 0.43 -9.09 -3.10
N ILE A 108 0.45 -8.04 -3.90
CA ILE A 108 -0.61 -7.02 -3.94
C ILE A 108 -1.49 -7.36 -5.14
N THR A 109 -2.77 -7.65 -4.89
CA THR A 109 -3.69 -8.15 -5.91
C THR A 109 -5.11 -7.63 -5.72
N ASN A 110 -5.87 -7.56 -6.81
CA ASN A 110 -7.31 -7.36 -6.73
C ASN A 110 -8.08 -8.62 -6.27
N GLY A 111 -7.40 -9.74 -6.05
CA GLY A 111 -7.93 -10.97 -5.48
C GLY A 111 -8.82 -11.81 -6.40
N ARG A 112 -9.14 -11.33 -7.59
CA ARG A 112 -10.15 -11.98 -8.47
C ARG A 112 -9.75 -13.38 -8.90
N ARG A 113 -8.49 -13.62 -9.26
CA ARG A 113 -8.01 -14.96 -9.66
C ARG A 113 -7.86 -15.91 -8.49
N LEU A 114 -7.72 -15.40 -7.26
CA LEU A 114 -7.70 -16.22 -6.05
C LEU A 114 -9.07 -16.87 -5.75
N ALA A 115 -10.16 -16.43 -6.41
CA ALA A 115 -11.46 -17.12 -6.40
C ALA A 115 -11.36 -18.55 -6.93
N TYR A 116 -10.37 -18.86 -7.77
CA TYR A 116 -10.07 -20.22 -8.17
C TYR A 116 -9.10 -20.86 -7.16
N LYS A 117 -9.64 -21.67 -6.23
CA LYS A 117 -8.90 -22.23 -5.09
C LYS A 117 -7.64 -23.02 -5.47
N PRO A 118 -7.61 -23.84 -6.56
CA PRO A 118 -6.38 -24.50 -6.98
C PRO A 118 -5.26 -23.52 -7.31
N TYR A 119 -5.57 -22.37 -7.95
CA TYR A 119 -4.57 -21.35 -8.24
C TYR A 119 -4.08 -20.64 -6.97
N ALA A 120 -4.97 -20.32 -6.04
CA ALA A 120 -4.57 -19.77 -4.75
C ALA A 120 -3.60 -20.73 -4.01
N ARG A 121 -3.91 -22.02 -4.01
CA ARG A 121 -3.03 -23.07 -3.46
C ARG A 121 -1.67 -23.12 -4.16
N GLU A 122 -1.65 -23.11 -5.49
CA GLU A 122 -0.42 -23.11 -6.30
C GLU A 122 0.53 -21.99 -5.89
N LEU A 123 -0.01 -20.77 -5.69
CA LEU A 123 0.81 -19.62 -5.26
C LEU A 123 1.35 -19.81 -3.83
N LEU A 124 0.55 -20.35 -2.90
CA LEU A 124 1.00 -20.64 -1.54
C LEU A 124 2.10 -21.73 -1.53
N GLU A 125 1.95 -22.79 -2.32
CA GLU A 125 2.95 -23.84 -2.52
C GLU A 125 4.24 -23.30 -3.18
N ALA A 126 4.11 -22.26 -4.00
CA ALA A 126 5.24 -21.55 -4.60
C ALA A 126 5.99 -20.64 -3.61
N GLY A 127 5.47 -20.48 -2.38
CA GLY A 127 6.12 -19.72 -1.32
C GLY A 127 5.46 -18.40 -0.94
N LEU A 128 4.31 -18.06 -1.54
CA LEU A 128 3.51 -16.89 -1.12
C LEU A 128 3.09 -17.03 0.35
N ASN A 129 3.44 -16.05 1.17
CA ASN A 129 3.07 -16.02 2.60
C ASN A 129 2.53 -14.68 3.10
N HIS A 130 2.44 -13.68 2.23
CA HIS A 130 1.82 -12.39 2.55
C HIS A 130 0.95 -11.91 1.39
N VAL A 131 -0.35 -11.75 1.61
CA VAL A 131 -1.29 -11.30 0.56
C VAL A 131 -2.00 -10.03 0.99
N LEU A 132 -1.93 -9.00 0.16
CA LEU A 132 -2.68 -7.76 0.31
C LEU A 132 -3.74 -7.70 -0.78
N VAL A 133 -5.01 -7.92 -0.41
CA VAL A 133 -6.13 -7.94 -1.35
C VAL A 133 -6.83 -6.59 -1.39
N SER A 134 -6.91 -6.00 -2.59
CA SER A 134 -7.52 -4.69 -2.82
C SER A 134 -9.05 -4.81 -2.92
N ILE A 135 -9.77 -4.34 -1.90
CA ILE A 135 -11.24 -4.27 -1.87
C ILE A 135 -11.67 -2.88 -1.37
N HIS A 136 -12.51 -2.18 -2.14
CA HIS A 136 -12.77 -0.75 -1.96
C HIS A 136 -14.23 -0.43 -1.63
N GLY A 137 -14.98 -1.38 -1.09
CA GLY A 137 -16.36 -1.20 -0.68
C GLY A 137 -16.92 -2.43 0.03
N PRO A 138 -18.05 -2.28 0.77
CA PRO A 138 -18.67 -3.36 1.55
C PRO A 138 -19.42 -4.38 0.70
N ASN A 139 -19.69 -4.05 -0.56
CA ASN A 139 -20.52 -4.84 -1.46
C ASN A 139 -20.19 -4.55 -2.94
N GLY A 140 -20.79 -5.32 -3.85
CA GLY A 140 -20.56 -5.17 -5.28
C GLY A 140 -21.03 -3.83 -5.83
N LYS A 141 -22.03 -3.19 -5.26
CA LYS A 141 -22.50 -1.88 -5.74
C LYS A 141 -21.40 -0.83 -5.67
N ILE A 142 -20.69 -0.78 -4.55
CA ILE A 142 -19.62 0.21 -4.33
C ILE A 142 -18.30 -0.25 -4.97
N HIS A 143 -17.88 -1.49 -4.71
CA HIS A 143 -16.61 -1.99 -5.20
C HIS A 143 -16.55 -2.07 -6.73
N ASP A 144 -17.57 -2.65 -7.37
CA ASP A 144 -17.58 -2.82 -8.83
C ASP A 144 -17.70 -1.47 -9.57
N MET A 145 -18.41 -0.49 -8.97
CA MET A 145 -18.45 0.89 -9.47
C MET A 145 -17.05 1.51 -9.46
N LEU A 146 -16.33 1.42 -8.34
CA LEU A 146 -14.99 1.98 -8.19
C LEU A 146 -13.95 1.27 -9.07
N THR A 147 -14.06 -0.04 -9.21
CA THR A 147 -13.15 -0.84 -10.03
C THR A 147 -13.56 -0.88 -11.52
N ARG A 148 -14.72 -0.32 -11.87
CA ARG A 148 -15.33 -0.42 -13.22
C ARG A 148 -15.32 -1.86 -13.75
N SER A 149 -15.58 -2.84 -12.86
CA SER A 149 -15.48 -4.26 -13.18
C SER A 149 -16.59 -5.05 -12.51
N ARG A 150 -17.63 -5.37 -13.27
CA ARG A 150 -18.80 -6.12 -12.76
C ARG A 150 -18.38 -7.49 -12.22
N GLY A 151 -18.82 -7.83 -11.01
CA GLY A 151 -18.54 -9.09 -10.34
C GLY A 151 -17.15 -9.15 -9.68
N ALA A 152 -16.37 -8.06 -9.71
CA ALA A 152 -15.04 -8.01 -9.08
C ALA A 152 -15.13 -8.24 -7.57
N PHE A 153 -16.13 -7.67 -6.89
CA PHE A 153 -16.35 -7.87 -5.46
C PHE A 153 -16.55 -9.33 -5.09
N VAL A 154 -17.46 -10.01 -5.79
CA VAL A 154 -17.76 -11.43 -5.51
C VAL A 154 -16.52 -12.30 -5.70
N GLN A 155 -15.73 -12.03 -6.75
CA GLN A 155 -14.49 -12.76 -7.00
C GLN A 155 -13.42 -12.47 -5.93
N ALA A 156 -13.23 -11.21 -5.54
CA ALA A 156 -12.26 -10.84 -4.50
C ALA A 156 -12.61 -11.45 -3.14
N VAL A 157 -13.90 -11.41 -2.75
CA VAL A 157 -14.39 -12.05 -1.51
C VAL A 157 -14.22 -13.56 -1.55
N ALA A 158 -14.51 -14.21 -2.68
CA ALA A 158 -14.26 -15.65 -2.86
C ALA A 158 -12.77 -15.98 -2.75
N GLY A 159 -11.89 -15.10 -3.26
CA GLY A 159 -10.44 -15.21 -3.09
C GLY A 159 -10.02 -15.17 -1.62
N LEU A 160 -10.52 -14.20 -0.85
CA LEU A 160 -10.27 -14.12 0.59
C LEU A 160 -10.80 -15.37 1.34
N ALA A 161 -11.99 -15.86 0.99
CA ALA A 161 -12.54 -17.07 1.59
C ALA A 161 -11.68 -18.32 1.29
N ASN A 162 -11.11 -18.42 0.09
CA ASN A 162 -10.18 -19.49 -0.26
C ASN A 162 -8.87 -19.40 0.55
N LEU A 163 -8.31 -18.20 0.71
CA LEU A 163 -7.13 -17.99 1.55
C LEU A 163 -7.42 -18.37 3.01
N ALA A 164 -8.56 -17.95 3.55
CA ALA A 164 -8.98 -18.32 4.90
C ALA A 164 -9.11 -19.85 5.08
N ALA A 165 -9.68 -20.54 4.10
CA ALA A 165 -9.81 -22.00 4.11
C ALA A 165 -8.48 -22.76 3.97
N LEU A 166 -7.46 -22.14 3.41
CA LEU A 166 -6.11 -22.71 3.23
C LEU A 166 -5.18 -22.46 4.43
N ARG A 167 -5.55 -21.57 5.34
CA ARG A 167 -4.70 -21.08 6.43
C ARG A 167 -4.15 -22.18 7.33
N ASN A 168 -4.93 -23.22 7.61
CA ASN A 168 -4.49 -24.35 8.44
C ASN A 168 -3.35 -25.16 7.80
N GLU A 169 -3.28 -25.17 6.46
CA GLU A 169 -2.23 -25.85 5.71
C GLU A 169 -0.99 -24.95 5.53
N PHE A 170 -1.19 -23.62 5.60
CA PHE A 170 -0.15 -22.60 5.46
C PHE A 170 -0.17 -21.64 6.66
N PRO A 171 0.33 -22.05 7.83
CA PRO A 171 0.20 -21.30 9.08
C PRO A 171 0.91 -19.93 9.08
N ASP A 172 1.93 -19.75 8.25
CA ASP A 172 2.68 -18.49 8.11
C ASP A 172 1.98 -17.47 7.20
N LEU A 173 0.83 -17.84 6.60
CA LEU A 173 0.09 -16.98 5.70
C LEU A 173 -0.51 -15.79 6.43
N LYS A 174 -0.13 -14.57 6.00
CA LYS A 174 -0.73 -13.30 6.41
C LYS A 174 -1.64 -12.78 5.29
N VAL A 175 -2.86 -12.42 5.66
CA VAL A 175 -3.86 -11.90 4.72
C VAL A 175 -4.32 -10.52 5.18
N HIS A 176 -4.04 -9.52 4.38
CA HIS A 176 -4.45 -8.14 4.61
C HIS A 176 -5.40 -7.68 3.52
N THR A 177 -6.23 -6.68 3.82
CA THR A 177 -7.00 -5.96 2.81
C THR A 177 -6.49 -4.54 2.65
N SER A 178 -6.48 -4.03 1.42
CA SER A 178 -6.23 -2.63 1.09
C SER A 178 -7.51 -1.98 0.61
N TYR A 179 -7.86 -0.85 1.24
CA TYR A 179 -9.03 -0.05 0.92
C TYR A 179 -8.59 1.37 0.59
N VAL A 180 -8.64 1.76 -0.67
CA VAL A 180 -8.34 3.13 -1.09
C VAL A 180 -9.52 4.02 -0.75
N VAL A 181 -9.33 4.85 0.29
CA VAL A 181 -10.34 5.80 0.77
C VAL A 181 -10.44 6.97 -0.19
N ASN A 182 -11.62 7.23 -0.69
CA ASN A 182 -11.93 8.33 -1.60
C ASN A 182 -13.33 8.91 -1.29
N ALA A 183 -13.72 9.99 -1.96
CA ALA A 183 -14.99 10.68 -1.71
C ALA A 183 -16.23 9.79 -1.92
N LEU A 184 -16.12 8.75 -2.76
CA LEU A 184 -17.24 7.86 -3.09
C LEU A 184 -17.42 6.71 -2.09
N ASN A 185 -16.41 6.45 -1.23
CA ASN A 185 -16.47 5.31 -0.31
C ASN A 185 -16.09 5.63 1.14
N VAL A 186 -15.67 6.85 1.46
CA VAL A 186 -15.28 7.25 2.83
C VAL A 186 -16.38 7.00 3.88
N GLY A 187 -17.65 7.04 3.48
CA GLY A 187 -18.80 6.78 4.37
C GLY A 187 -19.07 5.30 4.65
N TYR A 188 -18.31 4.36 4.07
CA TYR A 188 -18.58 2.91 4.18
C TYR A 188 -17.53 2.12 4.96
N LEU A 189 -16.69 2.77 5.77
CA LEU A 189 -15.57 2.12 6.48
C LEU A 189 -16.07 1.04 7.46
N ARG A 190 -17.16 1.34 8.18
CA ARG A 190 -17.75 0.41 9.15
C ARG A 190 -18.38 -0.79 8.46
N GLU A 191 -19.21 -0.56 7.47
CA GLU A 191 -19.86 -1.64 6.71
C GLU A 191 -18.84 -2.53 6.00
N PHE A 192 -17.75 -1.93 5.49
CA PHE A 192 -16.64 -2.70 4.91
C PHE A 192 -15.98 -3.61 5.96
N PHE A 193 -15.62 -3.07 7.12
CA PHE A 193 -15.00 -3.85 8.19
C PHE A 193 -15.89 -5.02 8.63
N ASP A 194 -17.19 -4.76 8.83
CA ASP A 194 -18.16 -5.79 9.24
C ASP A 194 -18.34 -6.86 8.15
N ALA A 195 -18.32 -6.47 6.87
CA ALA A 195 -18.41 -7.41 5.76
C ALA A 195 -17.17 -8.31 5.63
N MET A 196 -15.99 -7.82 6.01
CA MET A 196 -14.74 -8.60 5.95
C MET A 196 -14.49 -9.45 7.20
N ARG A 197 -15.18 -9.20 8.32
CA ARG A 197 -15.00 -9.92 9.60
C ARG A 197 -15.07 -11.44 9.47
N PRO A 198 -16.02 -12.05 8.71
CA PRO A 198 -16.09 -13.50 8.57
C PRO A 198 -14.94 -14.14 7.80
N LEU A 199 -14.10 -13.34 7.14
CA LEU A 199 -13.02 -13.82 6.28
C LEU A 199 -11.67 -13.93 7.02
N HIS A 200 -11.67 -13.69 8.34
CA HIS A 200 -10.48 -13.84 9.20
C HIS A 200 -9.23 -13.11 8.66
N VAL A 201 -9.43 -11.87 8.18
CA VAL A 201 -8.35 -11.00 7.72
C VAL A 201 -7.53 -10.55 8.92
N ASP A 202 -6.20 -10.53 8.79
CA ASP A 202 -5.28 -10.15 9.86
C ASP A 202 -5.24 -8.63 10.05
N GLN A 203 -5.29 -7.88 8.93
CA GLN A 203 -5.22 -6.41 8.95
C GLN A 203 -6.05 -5.80 7.83
N HIS A 204 -6.64 -4.65 8.13
CA HIS A 204 -7.35 -3.80 7.19
C HIS A 204 -6.58 -2.48 7.04
N VAL A 205 -6.04 -2.24 5.86
CA VAL A 205 -5.25 -1.06 5.54
C VAL A 205 -6.11 -0.08 4.75
N PHE A 206 -6.42 1.06 5.37
CA PHE A 206 -7.16 2.15 4.75
C PHE A 206 -6.15 3.18 4.24
N ASN A 207 -5.96 3.25 2.92
CA ASN A 207 -5.04 4.21 2.30
C ASN A 207 -5.84 5.39 1.78
N VAL A 208 -5.54 6.61 2.18
CA VAL A 208 -6.12 7.77 1.52
C VAL A 208 -5.63 7.81 0.07
N MET A 209 -6.53 8.03 -0.86
CA MET A 209 -6.21 8.06 -2.29
C MET A 209 -5.05 9.01 -2.59
N MET A 210 -4.05 8.50 -3.31
CA MET A 210 -3.00 9.35 -3.86
C MET A 210 -3.54 10.10 -5.10
N PRO A 211 -3.33 11.42 -5.19
CA PRO A 211 -3.77 12.19 -6.34
C PRO A 211 -2.76 12.05 -7.50
N ASP A 212 -2.63 10.83 -8.03
CA ASP A 212 -1.74 10.48 -9.12
C ASP A 212 -2.47 9.65 -10.18
N GLY A 213 -1.92 9.57 -11.39
CA GLY A 213 -2.51 8.85 -12.49
C GLY A 213 -3.96 9.29 -12.75
N ARG A 214 -4.85 8.31 -12.93
CA ARG A 214 -6.27 8.59 -13.16
C ARG A 214 -6.95 9.23 -11.95
N GLY A 215 -6.56 8.84 -10.73
CA GLY A 215 -7.06 9.45 -9.50
C GLY A 215 -6.73 10.93 -9.41
N GLY A 216 -5.53 11.33 -9.83
CA GLY A 216 -5.12 12.73 -9.92
C GLY A 216 -5.86 13.51 -11.00
N ALA A 217 -6.11 12.88 -12.16
CA ALA A 217 -6.84 13.51 -13.26
C ALA A 217 -8.31 13.83 -12.92
N ASP A 218 -8.93 13.08 -12.01
CA ASP A 218 -10.32 13.30 -11.56
C ASP A 218 -10.40 13.61 -10.05
N MET A 219 -9.39 14.33 -9.56
CA MET A 219 -9.22 14.61 -8.14
C MET A 219 -10.42 15.34 -7.52
N ASP A 220 -11.07 16.23 -8.26
CA ASP A 220 -12.22 17.00 -7.78
C ASP A 220 -13.41 16.13 -7.36
N HIS A 221 -13.61 14.98 -7.99
CA HIS A 221 -14.70 14.06 -7.68
C HIS A 221 -14.28 12.90 -6.79
N LEU A 222 -12.99 12.55 -6.81
CA LEU A 222 -12.51 11.33 -6.15
C LEU A 222 -11.79 11.60 -4.84
N MET A 223 -11.05 12.71 -4.70
CA MET A 223 -10.29 12.96 -3.48
C MET A 223 -11.20 13.41 -2.35
N ALA A 224 -11.23 12.64 -1.26
CA ALA A 224 -11.88 13.07 -0.03
C ALA A 224 -11.01 14.12 0.70
N ARG A 225 -11.65 15.11 1.35
CA ARG A 225 -10.92 16.07 2.20
C ARG A 225 -10.32 15.32 3.39
N TYR A 226 -9.10 15.63 3.76
CA TYR A 226 -8.42 14.94 4.88
C TYR A 226 -9.19 15.03 6.18
N ARG A 227 -9.80 16.19 6.49
CA ARG A 227 -10.67 16.36 7.66
C ARG A 227 -11.88 15.41 7.65
N ASP A 228 -12.46 15.15 6.47
CA ASP A 228 -13.62 14.27 6.33
C ASP A 228 -13.20 12.81 6.50
N VAL A 229 -12.03 12.44 5.96
CA VAL A 229 -11.43 11.12 6.20
C VAL A 229 -11.13 10.91 7.67
N ALA A 230 -10.49 11.90 8.33
CA ALA A 230 -10.15 11.81 9.74
C ALA A 230 -11.43 11.67 10.62
N ALA A 231 -12.47 12.47 10.35
CA ALA A 231 -13.74 12.40 11.05
C ALA A 231 -14.45 11.06 10.84
N ALA A 232 -14.53 10.58 9.60
CA ALA A 232 -15.15 9.28 9.28
C ALA A 232 -14.38 8.12 9.93
N PHE A 233 -13.06 8.16 9.90
CA PHE A 233 -12.23 7.14 10.52
C PHE A 233 -12.32 7.16 12.05
N GLN A 234 -12.35 8.34 12.67
CA GLN A 234 -12.57 8.49 14.11
C GLN A 234 -13.92 7.89 14.53
N ALA A 235 -15.00 8.22 13.81
CA ALA A 235 -16.33 7.66 14.08
C ALA A 235 -16.35 6.13 13.92
N PHE A 236 -15.68 5.63 12.89
CA PHE A 236 -15.55 4.19 12.64
C PHE A 236 -14.85 3.46 13.79
N VAL A 237 -13.65 3.93 14.20
CA VAL A 237 -12.86 3.24 15.22
C VAL A 237 -13.43 3.41 16.64
N ALA A 238 -14.21 4.46 16.91
CA ALA A 238 -14.91 4.63 18.17
C ALA A 238 -15.88 3.49 18.45
N GLY A 239 -16.48 2.90 17.41
CA GLY A 239 -17.38 1.76 17.51
C GLY A 239 -16.69 0.39 17.50
N LEU A 240 -15.36 0.31 17.49
CA LEU A 240 -14.62 -0.95 17.51
C LEU A 240 -14.17 -1.30 18.94
N ASP A 241 -14.14 -2.61 19.23
CA ASP A 241 -13.45 -3.15 20.41
C ASP A 241 -11.91 -3.10 20.25
N GLY A 242 -11.18 -3.52 21.26
CA GLY A 242 -9.71 -3.52 21.23
C GLY A 242 -9.12 -4.38 20.14
N ASP A 243 -9.70 -5.56 19.86
CA ASP A 243 -9.24 -6.46 18.80
C ASP A 243 -9.49 -5.84 17.41
N GLY A 244 -10.65 -5.26 17.19
CA GLY A 244 -10.97 -4.55 15.96
C GLY A 244 -10.05 -3.36 15.71
N ARG A 245 -9.77 -2.55 16.75
CA ARG A 245 -8.83 -1.41 16.64
C ARG A 245 -7.42 -1.88 16.31
N ALA A 246 -6.99 -3.02 16.84
CA ALA A 246 -5.68 -3.58 16.59
C ALA A 246 -5.47 -4.05 15.14
N LYS A 247 -6.55 -4.24 14.39
CA LYS A 247 -6.51 -4.72 13.00
C LYS A 247 -6.64 -3.63 11.94
N VAL A 248 -6.81 -2.36 12.32
CA VAL A 248 -7.03 -1.26 11.38
C VAL A 248 -5.84 -0.30 11.31
N PHE A 249 -5.50 0.10 10.09
CA PHE A 249 -4.43 1.04 9.78
C PHE A 249 -4.97 2.13 8.87
N LEU A 250 -4.57 3.38 9.11
CA LEU A 250 -4.87 4.50 8.23
C LEU A 250 -3.57 5.09 7.70
N LEU A 251 -3.46 5.19 6.38
CA LEU A 251 -2.25 5.59 5.68
C LEU A 251 -2.47 6.80 4.79
N ASP A 252 -1.35 7.41 4.39
CA ASP A 252 -1.31 8.54 3.46
C ASP A 252 -2.09 9.76 3.95
N ILE A 253 -2.14 9.95 5.26
CA ILE A 253 -2.81 11.08 5.92
C ILE A 253 -1.82 11.86 6.79
N PRO A 254 -1.80 13.21 6.75
CA PRO A 254 -0.91 14.00 7.59
C PRO A 254 -1.22 13.85 9.07
N TYR A 255 -0.21 13.70 9.92
CA TYR A 255 -0.37 13.49 11.37
C TYR A 255 -1.20 14.55 12.09
N CYS A 256 -1.11 15.81 11.67
CA CYS A 256 -1.88 16.90 12.27
C CYS A 256 -3.40 16.73 12.10
N THR A 257 -3.86 15.88 11.19
CA THR A 257 -5.29 15.57 11.02
C THR A 257 -5.75 14.36 11.83
N THR A 258 -4.83 13.62 12.46
CA THR A 258 -5.11 12.35 13.15
C THR A 258 -4.99 12.46 14.68
N THR A 259 -4.83 13.66 15.23
CA THR A 259 -4.60 13.89 16.66
C THR A 259 -5.74 13.41 17.56
N ALA A 260 -6.96 13.33 17.03
CA ALA A 260 -8.13 12.84 17.75
C ALA A 260 -8.35 11.33 17.67
N LEU A 261 -7.49 10.58 16.94
CA LEU A 261 -7.59 9.13 16.87
C LEU A 261 -7.15 8.50 18.20
N PRO A 262 -7.92 7.54 18.75
CA PRO A 262 -7.54 6.86 19.98
C PRO A 262 -6.37 5.90 19.77
N ASP A 263 -5.60 5.65 20.84
CA ASP A 263 -4.70 4.51 20.87
C ASP A 263 -5.50 3.18 20.80
N PRO A 264 -4.98 2.14 20.14
CA PRO A 264 -3.68 2.07 19.45
C PRO A 264 -3.70 2.58 18.00
N VAL A 265 -4.86 3.03 17.46
CA VAL A 265 -5.03 3.39 16.04
C VAL A 265 -4.04 4.47 15.62
N ARG A 266 -3.84 5.50 16.45
CA ARG A 266 -2.84 6.53 16.19
C ARG A 266 -1.43 5.96 16.09
N GLY A 267 -1.05 5.06 16.98
CA GLY A 267 0.24 4.37 16.92
C GLY A 267 0.43 3.53 15.65
N TYR A 268 -0.66 3.06 15.01
CA TYR A 268 -0.58 2.38 13.73
C TYR A 268 -0.32 3.33 12.57
N VAL A 269 -0.94 4.52 12.57
CA VAL A 269 -0.62 5.58 11.61
C VAL A 269 0.87 5.92 11.70
N GLU A 270 1.37 6.20 12.90
CA GLU A 270 2.76 6.54 13.15
C GLU A 270 3.71 5.41 12.76
N ARG A 271 3.46 4.16 13.16
CA ARG A 271 4.31 3.01 12.86
C ARG A 271 4.37 2.68 11.39
N TYR A 272 3.29 2.85 10.66
CA TYR A 272 3.30 2.52 9.24
C TYR A 272 4.16 3.51 8.44
N PHE A 273 4.12 4.79 8.78
CA PHE A 273 5.04 5.75 8.15
C PHE A 273 6.50 5.46 8.46
N HIS A 274 6.79 4.82 9.60
CA HIS A 274 8.12 4.32 9.95
C HIS A 274 8.42 2.95 9.34
N TYR A 275 7.39 2.15 9.04
CA TYR A 275 7.57 0.77 8.60
C TYR A 275 8.15 0.65 7.19
N GLU A 276 7.96 1.65 6.33
CA GLU A 276 8.45 1.63 4.95
C GLU A 276 9.37 2.81 4.55
N PRO A 277 10.05 3.51 5.46
CA PRO A 277 10.94 4.60 5.05
C PRO A 277 12.07 4.09 4.13
N ASP A 278 12.45 2.83 4.30
CA ASP A 278 13.53 2.18 3.56
C ASP A 278 13.02 1.27 2.43
N GLY A 279 11.71 1.27 2.17
CA GLY A 279 11.12 0.50 1.08
C GLY A 279 11.56 1.03 -0.29
N SER A 280 11.66 0.13 -1.26
CA SER A 280 11.99 0.49 -2.64
C SER A 280 11.03 -0.17 -3.63
N THR A 281 10.93 0.43 -4.81
CA THR A 281 10.18 -0.12 -5.94
C THR A 281 11.12 -0.33 -7.12
N THR A 282 11.06 -1.49 -7.73
CA THR A 282 11.84 -1.82 -8.92
C THR A 282 10.96 -2.09 -10.12
N PHE A 283 11.39 -1.63 -11.26
CA PHE A 283 10.68 -1.78 -12.52
C PHE A 283 11.65 -1.83 -13.70
N ARG A 284 11.16 -2.34 -14.83
CA ARG A 284 11.87 -2.36 -16.10
C ARG A 284 11.41 -1.17 -16.94
N GLN A 285 12.37 -0.49 -17.55
CA GLN A 285 12.13 0.55 -18.57
C GLN A 285 12.67 0.06 -19.91
N ASP A 286 11.83 0.09 -20.94
CA ASP A 286 12.25 -0.16 -22.31
C ASP A 286 12.74 1.15 -22.94
N ALA A 287 13.74 1.08 -23.83
CA ALA A 287 14.25 2.26 -24.54
C ALA A 287 13.13 2.97 -25.32
N GLY A 288 13.00 4.27 -25.13
CA GLY A 288 11.94 5.09 -25.73
C GLY A 288 10.69 5.23 -24.87
N ALA A 289 10.60 4.56 -23.71
CA ALA A 289 9.50 4.72 -22.75
C ALA A 289 9.74 5.89 -21.77
N ALA A 290 10.72 6.74 -22.03
CA ALA A 290 11.21 7.77 -21.13
C ALA A 290 10.30 9.00 -20.95
N ASP A 291 9.06 8.96 -21.44
CA ASP A 291 8.14 10.07 -21.27
C ASP A 291 7.23 9.85 -20.04
N GLY A 292 7.64 10.46 -18.95
CA GLY A 292 6.71 11.14 -18.06
C GLY A 292 6.35 10.49 -16.72
N ALA A 293 6.88 9.32 -16.31
CA ALA A 293 6.36 8.71 -15.10
C ALA A 293 7.27 8.82 -13.85
N ILE A 294 8.58 8.94 -14.00
CA ILE A 294 9.50 9.09 -12.86
C ILE A 294 10.61 10.04 -13.23
N ASP A 295 10.78 11.07 -12.42
CA ASP A 295 11.89 11.99 -12.51
C ASP A 295 13.22 11.22 -12.46
N ALA A 296 14.10 11.44 -13.45
CA ALA A 296 15.38 10.77 -13.54
C ALA A 296 16.24 10.96 -12.28
N ASP A 297 16.07 12.09 -11.60
CA ASP A 297 16.75 12.41 -10.34
C ASP A 297 16.30 11.53 -9.16
N LEU A 298 15.15 10.86 -9.27
CA LEU A 298 14.65 9.91 -8.27
C LEU A 298 15.20 8.50 -8.44
N LEU A 299 15.84 8.19 -9.57
CA LEU A 299 16.41 6.89 -9.85
C LEU A 299 17.72 6.71 -9.07
N GLN A 300 17.67 5.90 -8.00
CA GLN A 300 18.84 5.66 -7.14
C GLN A 300 19.80 4.60 -7.68
N ALA A 301 19.31 3.67 -8.48
CA ALA A 301 20.13 2.65 -9.12
C ALA A 301 19.53 2.24 -10.45
N SER A 302 20.38 2.07 -11.44
CA SER A 302 20.00 1.53 -12.74
C SER A 302 21.01 0.48 -13.17
N ALA A 303 20.54 -0.66 -13.65
CA ALA A 303 21.34 -1.64 -14.33
C ALA A 303 20.93 -1.65 -15.80
N ILE A 304 21.87 -1.49 -16.69
CA ILE A 304 21.65 -1.54 -18.14
C ILE A 304 22.03 -2.92 -18.61
N ASP A 305 21.10 -3.57 -19.30
CA ASP A 305 21.35 -4.84 -19.94
C ASP A 305 21.11 -4.72 -21.44
N GLY A 306 22.17 -4.61 -22.19
CA GLY A 306 22.10 -4.35 -23.60
C GLY A 306 21.72 -2.90 -23.94
N GLU A 307 21.39 -2.66 -25.20
CA GLU A 307 21.15 -1.31 -25.72
C GLU A 307 19.69 -0.83 -25.50
N THR A 308 18.80 -1.66 -24.96
CA THR A 308 17.34 -1.45 -25.05
C THR A 308 16.57 -1.51 -23.73
N VAL A 309 17.17 -1.96 -22.64
CA VAL A 309 16.45 -2.18 -21.37
C VAL A 309 17.23 -1.63 -20.19
N THR A 310 16.55 -0.89 -19.31
CA THR A 310 17.06 -0.42 -18.03
C THR A 310 16.20 -0.95 -16.90
N TYR A 311 16.84 -1.48 -15.86
CA TYR A 311 16.17 -1.83 -14.61
C TYR A 311 16.44 -0.74 -13.58
N SER A 312 15.41 -0.20 -13.00
CA SER A 312 15.49 0.96 -12.11
C SER A 312 14.95 0.65 -10.73
N LYS A 313 15.57 1.23 -9.72
CA LYS A 313 15.13 1.20 -8.32
C LYS A 313 14.85 2.63 -7.87
N VAL A 314 13.70 2.84 -7.25
CA VAL A 314 13.30 4.10 -6.61
C VAL A 314 13.07 3.85 -5.14
N ALA A 315 13.74 4.59 -4.27
CA ALA A 315 13.44 4.56 -2.85
C ALA A 315 12.09 5.25 -2.59
N LYS A 316 11.23 4.59 -1.79
CA LYS A 316 9.90 5.12 -1.46
C LYS A 316 9.98 6.51 -0.82
N GLY A 317 10.94 6.74 0.06
CA GLY A 317 11.14 8.05 0.71
C GLY A 317 11.44 9.17 -0.28
N ALA A 318 12.21 8.91 -1.33
CA ALA A 318 12.52 9.89 -2.37
C ALA A 318 11.27 10.21 -3.21
N HIS A 319 10.52 9.17 -3.61
CA HIS A 319 9.26 9.32 -4.34
C HIS A 319 8.23 10.12 -3.54
N ASP A 320 8.02 9.77 -2.27
CA ASP A 320 7.10 10.48 -1.39
C ASP A 320 7.50 11.96 -1.20
N ALA A 321 8.80 12.25 -1.09
CA ALA A 321 9.30 13.61 -0.95
C ALA A 321 9.03 14.47 -2.21
N ALA A 322 9.11 13.87 -3.39
CA ALA A 322 8.80 14.57 -4.64
C ALA A 322 7.32 14.92 -4.79
N MET A 323 6.44 14.06 -4.28
CA MET A 323 4.99 14.25 -4.39
C MET A 323 4.39 15.13 -3.29
N ARG A 324 5.12 15.38 -2.20
CA ARG A 324 4.61 16.04 -1.00
C ARG A 324 5.33 17.34 -0.70
N VAL A 325 4.64 18.21 0.01
CA VAL A 325 5.18 19.51 0.45
C VAL A 325 4.88 19.74 1.93
N LYS A 326 5.74 20.55 2.55
CA LYS A 326 5.55 21.12 3.88
C LYS A 326 5.57 22.62 3.78
N ARG A 327 4.78 23.30 4.60
CA ARG A 327 4.86 24.76 4.75
C ARG A 327 5.84 25.15 5.88
N PRO A 328 6.33 26.38 5.93
CA PRO A 328 7.33 26.80 6.93
C PRO A 328 6.93 26.50 8.38
N GLU A 329 5.64 26.60 8.70
CA GLU A 329 5.10 26.35 10.05
C GLU A 329 5.24 24.89 10.47
N CYS A 330 5.39 23.95 9.52
CA CYS A 330 5.61 22.53 9.81
C CYS A 330 6.93 22.30 10.54
N ALA A 331 7.95 23.17 10.36
CA ALA A 331 9.23 23.07 11.06
C ALA A 331 9.10 23.17 12.59
N ALA A 332 8.00 23.78 13.11
CA ALA A 332 7.70 23.84 14.53
C ALA A 332 6.76 22.71 15.00
N CYS A 333 6.36 21.79 14.13
CA CYS A 333 5.48 20.69 14.42
C CYS A 333 6.22 19.57 15.17
N GLY A 334 5.59 19.00 16.21
CA GLY A 334 6.14 17.86 16.95
C GLY A 334 6.31 16.59 16.10
N PHE A 335 5.69 16.54 14.93
CA PHE A 335 5.79 15.44 13.96
C PHE A 335 6.61 15.77 12.71
N ASP A 336 7.37 16.87 12.70
CA ASP A 336 8.06 17.29 11.48
C ASP A 336 9.02 16.21 10.96
N ASP A 337 9.79 15.59 11.83
CA ASP A 337 10.74 14.53 11.48
C ASP A 337 10.05 13.25 10.94
N LEU A 338 8.79 13.04 11.31
CA LEU A 338 8.03 11.83 10.97
C LEU A 338 7.09 12.04 9.80
N CYS A 339 6.53 13.24 9.69
CA CYS A 339 5.53 13.57 8.70
C CYS A 339 6.17 13.81 7.34
N ARG A 340 5.71 13.12 6.32
CA ARG A 340 6.17 13.32 4.94
C ARG A 340 5.58 14.56 4.27
N GLY A 341 4.63 15.24 4.92
CA GLY A 341 3.93 16.38 4.36
C GLY A 341 2.61 16.01 3.70
N VAL A 342 2.08 16.94 2.91
CA VAL A 342 0.79 16.84 2.21
C VAL A 342 1.06 16.73 0.71
N PHE A 343 0.24 15.98 -0.02
CA PHE A 343 0.35 15.94 -1.48
C PHE A 343 0.29 17.34 -2.08
N ARG A 344 1.26 17.67 -2.94
CA ARG A 344 1.38 18.98 -3.59
C ARG A 344 0.08 19.39 -4.29
N GLN A 345 -0.46 18.49 -5.11
CA GLN A 345 -1.71 18.73 -5.85
C GLN A 345 -2.90 19.00 -4.92
N TYR A 346 -2.92 18.40 -3.71
CA TYR A 346 -3.96 18.67 -2.72
C TYR A 346 -3.92 20.10 -2.23
N VAL A 347 -2.74 20.59 -1.82
CA VAL A 347 -2.60 21.98 -1.32
C VAL A 347 -2.72 23.03 -2.42
N GLU A 348 -2.31 22.71 -3.63
CA GLU A 348 -2.56 23.57 -4.81
C GLU A 348 -4.06 23.74 -5.06
N ARG A 349 -4.85 22.71 -4.83
CA ARG A 349 -6.29 22.72 -5.07
C ARG A 349 -7.11 23.32 -3.92
N TRP A 350 -6.78 22.98 -2.66
CA TRP A 350 -7.59 23.31 -1.48
C TRP A 350 -6.88 24.09 -0.39
N GLY A 351 -5.60 24.42 -0.56
CA GLY A 351 -4.83 25.17 0.42
C GLY A 351 -4.46 24.38 1.66
N TRP A 352 -4.09 25.11 2.72
CA TRP A 352 -3.52 24.59 3.95
C TRP A 352 -4.47 24.60 5.15
N ASP A 353 -5.70 25.04 5.00
CA ASP A 353 -6.60 25.34 6.14
C ASP A 353 -6.93 24.15 7.04
N GLU A 354 -6.80 22.93 6.52
CA GLU A 354 -7.02 21.69 7.27
C GLU A 354 -5.83 21.26 8.13
N PHE A 355 -4.64 21.84 7.89
CA PHE A 355 -3.40 21.33 8.43
C PHE A 355 -2.86 22.31 9.49
N VAL A 356 -3.09 21.99 10.75
CA VAL A 356 -2.60 22.77 11.90
C VAL A 356 -1.41 22.02 12.52
N PRO A 357 -0.19 22.58 12.48
CA PRO A 357 0.97 21.96 13.11
C PRO A 357 0.73 21.70 14.60
N VAL A 358 1.03 20.51 15.06
CA VAL A 358 0.89 20.10 16.45
C VAL A 358 2.10 20.56 17.24
N ARG A 359 1.91 21.41 18.25
CA ARG A 359 3.03 21.88 19.08
C ARG A 359 3.51 20.79 20.03
N PRO A 360 4.83 20.66 20.28
CA PRO A 360 5.37 19.62 21.17
C PRO A 360 4.83 19.67 22.62
N ALA A 361 4.33 20.82 23.05
CA ALA A 361 3.77 21.03 24.38
C ALA A 361 2.24 20.81 24.46
N ASP A 362 1.58 20.63 23.35
CA ASP A 362 0.14 20.35 23.35
C ASP A 362 -0.06 18.93 23.87
N PRO A 363 -0.81 18.73 24.97
CA PRO A 363 -1.12 17.38 25.42
C PRO A 363 -1.88 16.68 24.28
N VAL A 364 -1.38 15.53 23.91
CA VAL A 364 -2.09 14.67 22.99
C VAL A 364 -3.32 14.16 23.75
N PRO A 365 -4.55 14.47 23.32
CA PRO A 365 -5.77 14.06 24.00
C PRO A 365 -5.91 12.54 24.06
#